data_96b0107587eb2c6ad8c5787214e85648
#
_entry.id   96b0107587eb2c6ad8c5787214e85648
#
_cell.length_a   1.000
_cell.length_b   1.000
_cell.length_c   1.000
_cell.angle_alpha   90.00
_cell.angle_beta   90.00
_cell.angle_gamma   90.00
#
_symmetry.space_group_name_H-M   'P 1'
#
loop_
_entity.id
_entity.type
_entity.pdbx_description
1 polymer ?
#
loop_
_entity_poly.entity_id
_entity_poly.type
_entity_poly.pdbx_seq_one_letter_code
_entity_poly.pdbx_strand_id
1 'polypeptide(L)'
;MRVIFLFLLFTGLLKSGFSQSINYANLFGDDWKKAMTFEKENRIWMEPLLVKNHISYPLAISIIFPELVRYSALQDKMEITLLKTLYVNLGEDYADFSIGQFQMKPSFAEMIRENAPVVKGGNSEITFKYISDFDDIKDFRKSIISDLEDPKSQINYLIIFIKICENKFKISRRDDLSEVKFLATAYNCGFDKNEEVIESMIDKKFFNTKLFKTENYCYADISLFWYKQSMSDR
;
A
#
# COMPACT_ATOMS: atom_id res chain seq x y z
N MET A 1 52.17 -55.58 -10.00
CA MET A 1 51.52 -54.48 -9.22
C MET A 1 50.46 -53.85 -10.08
N ARG A 2 49.19 -54.11 -9.79
CA ARG A 2 48.02 -53.50 -10.49
C ARG A 2 47.45 -52.44 -9.55
N VAL A 3 47.52 -51.17 -9.96
CA VAL A 3 46.92 -50.05 -9.24
C VAL A 3 45.46 -49.92 -9.73
N ILE A 4 44.53 -50.16 -8.79
CA ILE A 4 43.09 -49.97 -9.03
C ILE A 4 42.77 -48.53 -8.67
N PHE A 5 42.39 -47.70 -9.68
CA PHE A 5 41.85 -46.35 -9.50
C PHE A 5 40.36 -46.46 -9.14
N LEU A 6 40.04 -46.13 -7.88
CA LEU A 6 38.68 -46.06 -7.40
C LEU A 6 38.13 -44.68 -7.75
N PHE A 7 37.25 -44.58 -8.74
CA PHE A 7 36.49 -43.35 -9.09
C PHE A 7 35.28 -43.23 -8.12
N LEU A 8 35.42 -42.38 -7.10
CA LEU A 8 34.26 -41.97 -6.28
C LEU A 8 33.41 -40.99 -7.07
N LEU A 9 32.29 -41.45 -7.61
CA LEU A 9 31.22 -40.60 -8.15
C LEU A 9 30.49 -39.89 -7.00
N PHE A 10 30.84 -38.62 -6.78
CA PHE A 10 30.13 -37.74 -5.90
C PHE A 10 28.85 -37.23 -6.61
N THR A 11 27.74 -37.96 -6.48
CA THR A 11 26.42 -37.48 -6.94
C THR A 11 25.95 -36.41 -5.95
N GLY A 12 26.28 -35.15 -6.26
CA GLY A 12 25.71 -34.00 -5.56
C GLY A 12 24.20 -33.95 -5.78
N LEU A 13 23.43 -34.36 -4.80
CA LEU A 13 21.98 -34.07 -4.72
C LEU A 13 21.83 -32.55 -4.61
N LEU A 14 21.62 -31.88 -5.74
CA LEU A 14 21.08 -30.54 -5.78
C LEU A 14 19.66 -30.62 -5.20
N LYS A 15 19.56 -30.37 -3.89
CA LYS A 15 18.29 -30.00 -3.30
C LYS A 15 17.90 -28.66 -3.91
N SER A 16 17.14 -28.69 -5.00
CA SER A 16 16.33 -27.55 -5.42
C SER A 16 15.38 -27.24 -4.27
N GLY A 17 15.78 -26.30 -3.43
CA GLY A 17 14.93 -25.74 -2.41
C GLY A 17 13.75 -25.06 -3.11
N PHE A 18 12.64 -25.77 -3.28
CA PHE A 18 11.36 -25.14 -3.54
C PHE A 18 11.12 -24.21 -2.38
N SER A 19 11.38 -22.93 -2.57
CA SER A 19 10.89 -21.87 -1.67
C SER A 19 9.37 -21.98 -1.71
N GLN A 20 8.82 -22.59 -0.68
CA GLN A 20 7.36 -22.72 -0.54
C GLN A 20 6.81 -21.31 -0.46
N SER A 21 6.10 -20.86 -1.49
CA SER A 21 5.50 -19.53 -1.52
C SER A 21 4.56 -19.38 -0.32
N ILE A 22 4.75 -18.32 0.46
CA ILE A 22 3.94 -18.04 1.64
C ILE A 22 2.48 -17.87 1.19
N ASN A 23 1.57 -18.64 1.80
CA ASN A 23 0.14 -18.43 1.62
C ASN A 23 -0.33 -17.40 2.64
N TYR A 24 -0.40 -16.14 2.23
CA TYR A 24 -0.79 -15.02 3.09
C TYR A 24 -2.25 -15.10 3.57
N ALA A 25 -3.15 -15.72 2.80
CA ALA A 25 -4.53 -15.92 3.21
C ALA A 25 -4.62 -16.83 4.44
N ASN A 26 -3.85 -17.93 4.45
CA ASN A 26 -3.77 -18.83 5.61
C ASN A 26 -3.04 -18.16 6.77
N LEU A 27 -1.99 -17.38 6.47
CA LEU A 27 -1.16 -16.73 7.48
C LEU A 27 -1.93 -15.69 8.30
N PHE A 28 -2.72 -14.83 7.64
CA PHE A 28 -3.51 -13.78 8.28
C PHE A 28 -4.90 -14.24 8.69
N GLY A 29 -5.39 -15.38 8.18
CA GLY A 29 -6.61 -16.04 8.61
C GLY A 29 -7.84 -15.13 8.57
N ASP A 30 -8.41 -14.82 9.74
CA ASP A 30 -9.63 -14.00 9.81
C ASP A 30 -9.43 -12.54 9.43
N ASP A 31 -8.25 -11.98 9.63
CA ASP A 31 -7.94 -10.60 9.17
C ASP A 31 -7.93 -10.52 7.65
N TRP A 32 -7.41 -11.57 6.97
CA TRP A 32 -7.51 -11.69 5.52
C TRP A 32 -8.95 -11.79 5.03
N LYS A 33 -9.77 -12.63 5.69
CA LYS A 33 -11.19 -12.78 5.34
C LYS A 33 -11.96 -11.48 5.49
N LYS A 34 -11.73 -10.72 6.58
CA LYS A 34 -12.34 -9.40 6.77
C LYS A 34 -11.95 -8.42 5.69
N ALA A 35 -10.66 -8.38 5.30
CA ALA A 35 -10.17 -7.55 4.22
C ALA A 35 -10.84 -7.91 2.87
N MET A 36 -10.96 -9.21 2.56
CA MET A 36 -11.68 -9.70 1.37
C MET A 36 -13.18 -9.34 1.39
N THR A 37 -13.82 -9.44 2.57
CA THR A 37 -15.22 -9.05 2.73
C THR A 37 -15.40 -7.55 2.46
N PHE A 38 -14.56 -6.71 3.06
CA PHE A 38 -14.59 -5.26 2.81
C PHE A 38 -14.40 -4.95 1.33
N GLU A 39 -13.40 -5.55 0.67
CA GLU A 39 -13.13 -5.36 -0.76
C GLU A 39 -14.37 -5.72 -1.59
N LYS A 40 -14.93 -6.90 -1.37
CA LYS A 40 -16.09 -7.41 -2.11
C LYS A 40 -17.34 -6.53 -1.94
N GLU A 41 -17.65 -6.12 -0.71
CA GLU A 41 -18.81 -5.28 -0.40
C GLU A 41 -18.70 -3.87 -0.97
N ASN A 42 -17.49 -3.34 -1.07
CA ASN A 42 -17.23 -1.97 -1.52
C ASN A 42 -16.84 -1.85 -2.99
N ARG A 43 -16.60 -2.97 -3.67
CA ARG A 43 -16.20 -3.00 -5.09
C ARG A 43 -17.17 -2.25 -5.99
N ILE A 44 -18.49 -2.35 -5.71
CA ILE A 44 -19.55 -1.74 -6.51
C ILE A 44 -19.38 -0.22 -6.68
N TRP A 45 -18.80 0.47 -5.70
CA TRP A 45 -18.55 1.90 -5.80
C TRP A 45 -17.09 2.25 -6.06
N MET A 46 -16.12 1.41 -5.64
CA MET A 46 -14.69 1.65 -5.87
C MET A 46 -14.31 1.46 -7.34
N GLU A 47 -14.74 0.35 -7.96
CA GLU A 47 -14.33 -0.01 -9.32
C GLU A 47 -14.73 1.05 -10.36
N PRO A 48 -15.96 1.60 -10.38
CA PRO A 48 -16.32 2.67 -11.31
C PRO A 48 -15.47 3.94 -11.18
N LEU A 49 -15.09 4.31 -9.94
CA LEU A 49 -14.24 5.48 -9.71
C LEU A 49 -12.82 5.27 -10.27
N LEU A 50 -12.26 4.08 -10.08
CA LEU A 50 -10.94 3.71 -10.58
C LEU A 50 -10.94 3.64 -12.12
N VAL A 51 -11.93 2.96 -12.72
CA VAL A 51 -12.08 2.83 -14.17
C VAL A 51 -12.26 4.20 -14.84
N LYS A 52 -13.07 5.08 -14.25
CA LYS A 52 -13.25 6.47 -14.74
C LYS A 52 -11.92 7.24 -14.78
N ASN A 53 -10.99 6.90 -13.91
CA ASN A 53 -9.66 7.49 -13.85
C ASN A 53 -8.59 6.70 -14.61
N HIS A 54 -8.99 5.68 -15.42
CA HIS A 54 -8.13 4.81 -16.21
C HIS A 54 -7.16 3.96 -15.35
N ILE A 55 -7.58 3.60 -14.14
CA ILE A 55 -6.79 2.77 -13.24
C ILE A 55 -7.44 1.39 -13.13
N SER A 56 -6.64 0.34 -13.29
CA SER A 56 -7.07 -1.05 -13.12
C SER A 56 -7.47 -1.30 -11.67
N TYR A 57 -8.69 -1.84 -11.46
CA TYR A 57 -9.18 -2.18 -10.12
C TYR A 57 -8.24 -3.14 -9.37
N PRO A 58 -7.77 -4.26 -9.97
CA PRO A 58 -6.83 -5.14 -9.28
C PRO A 58 -5.52 -4.46 -8.91
N LEU A 59 -4.99 -3.59 -9.77
CA LEU A 59 -3.79 -2.82 -9.45
C LEU A 59 -4.01 -1.94 -8.23
N ALA A 60 -5.04 -1.09 -8.26
CA ALA A 60 -5.31 -0.16 -7.16
C ALA A 60 -5.54 -0.85 -5.83
N ILE A 61 -6.37 -1.90 -5.82
CA ILE A 61 -6.68 -2.61 -4.58
C ILE A 61 -5.46 -3.41 -4.08
N SER A 62 -4.65 -3.99 -4.97
CA SER A 62 -3.44 -4.68 -4.53
C SER A 62 -2.48 -3.78 -3.74
N ILE A 63 -2.38 -2.49 -4.11
CA ILE A 63 -1.54 -1.51 -3.41
C ILE A 63 -1.95 -1.36 -1.95
N ILE A 64 -3.26 -1.27 -1.67
CA ILE A 64 -3.80 -1.00 -0.33
C ILE A 64 -4.23 -2.26 0.42
N PHE A 65 -4.24 -3.44 -0.22
CA PHE A 65 -4.77 -4.65 0.39
C PHE A 65 -4.06 -5.04 1.71
N PRO A 66 -2.72 -4.90 1.83
CA PRO A 66 -2.06 -5.12 3.12
C PRO A 66 -2.62 -4.21 4.23
N GLU A 67 -3.00 -2.98 3.91
CA GLU A 67 -3.60 -2.07 4.91
C GLU A 67 -5.02 -2.48 5.31
N LEU A 68 -5.80 -3.05 4.39
CA LEU A 68 -7.10 -3.64 4.74
C LEU A 68 -6.95 -4.80 5.74
N VAL A 69 -5.92 -5.62 5.56
CA VAL A 69 -5.58 -6.69 6.52
C VAL A 69 -5.13 -6.10 7.86
N ARG A 70 -4.29 -5.06 7.85
CA ARG A 70 -3.82 -4.38 9.05
C ARG A 70 -4.96 -3.71 9.80
N TYR A 71 -5.86 -3.02 9.11
CA TYR A 71 -6.98 -2.32 9.71
C TYR A 71 -7.90 -3.25 10.51
N SER A 72 -8.14 -4.45 10.00
CA SER A 72 -8.97 -5.44 10.69
C SER A 72 -8.36 -5.93 11.99
N ALA A 73 -7.04 -5.88 12.10
CA ALA A 73 -6.27 -6.33 13.27
C ALA A 73 -6.09 -5.24 14.35
N LEU A 74 -6.20 -3.94 13.98
CA LEU A 74 -5.95 -2.79 14.86
C LEU A 74 -7.27 -2.06 15.17
N GLN A 75 -7.83 -2.23 16.36
CA GLN A 75 -9.13 -1.63 16.73
C GLN A 75 -9.10 -0.77 17.99
N ASP A 76 -8.00 -0.09 18.31
CA ASP A 76 -7.98 0.81 19.48
C ASP A 76 -8.38 2.24 19.13
N LYS A 77 -9.65 2.61 19.45
CA LYS A 77 -10.25 3.88 19.06
C LYS A 77 -9.86 5.07 19.95
N MET A 78 -9.42 4.85 21.18
CA MET A 78 -9.14 5.96 22.12
C MET A 78 -7.80 6.64 21.80
N GLU A 79 -6.79 5.87 21.48
CA GLU A 79 -5.47 6.37 21.09
C GLU A 79 -5.55 7.25 19.83
N ILE A 80 -6.34 6.81 18.84
CA ILE A 80 -6.57 7.54 17.58
C ILE A 80 -7.14 8.94 17.81
N THR A 81 -8.07 9.12 18.77
CA THR A 81 -8.68 10.44 19.06
C THR A 81 -7.65 11.43 19.60
N LEU A 82 -6.77 10.97 20.48
CA LEU A 82 -5.68 11.80 21.01
C LEU A 82 -4.71 12.21 19.89
N LEU A 83 -4.30 11.26 19.05
CA LEU A 83 -3.39 11.51 17.94
C LEU A 83 -3.98 12.49 16.92
N LYS A 84 -5.28 12.41 16.61
CA LYS A 84 -5.97 13.42 15.78
C LYS A 84 -5.88 14.81 16.37
N THR A 85 -6.10 14.93 17.68
CA THR A 85 -6.01 16.22 18.38
C THR A 85 -4.59 16.77 18.34
N LEU A 86 -3.59 15.94 18.53
CA LEU A 86 -2.17 16.33 18.44
C LEU A 86 -1.82 16.80 17.03
N TYR A 87 -2.19 16.03 15.98
CA TYR A 87 -1.96 16.43 14.61
C TYR A 87 -2.62 17.75 14.25
N VAL A 88 -3.90 17.94 14.58
CA VAL A 88 -4.63 19.18 14.27
C VAL A 88 -3.94 20.39 14.90
N ASN A 89 -3.47 20.28 16.14
CA ASN A 89 -2.89 21.40 16.86
C ASN A 89 -1.41 21.63 16.56
N LEU A 90 -0.63 20.56 16.35
CA LEU A 90 0.83 20.63 16.31
C LEU A 90 1.42 20.18 14.96
N GLY A 91 0.69 19.39 14.15
CA GLY A 91 1.11 18.92 12.84
C GLY A 91 1.69 17.50 12.82
N GLU A 92 2.14 17.09 11.62
CA GLU A 92 2.64 15.75 11.35
C GLU A 92 3.89 15.37 12.14
N ASP A 93 4.76 16.33 12.43
CA ASP A 93 5.95 16.12 13.25
C ASP A 93 5.65 15.60 14.66
N TYR A 94 4.45 15.85 15.16
CA TYR A 94 4.00 15.43 16.50
C TYR A 94 3.08 14.23 16.47
N ALA A 95 2.33 14.04 15.37
CA ALA A 95 1.43 12.91 15.25
C ALA A 95 1.19 12.56 13.77
N ASP A 96 1.91 11.54 13.29
CA ASP A 96 1.74 10.99 11.95
C ASP A 96 1.38 9.50 12.03
N PHE A 97 0.09 9.25 12.10
CA PHE A 97 -0.48 7.92 12.35
C PHE A 97 -1.46 7.52 11.25
N SER A 98 -1.71 6.23 11.13
CA SER A 98 -2.60 5.68 10.09
C SER A 98 -4.08 5.85 10.43
N ILE A 99 -4.88 6.33 9.48
CA ILE A 99 -6.31 6.60 9.62
C ILE A 99 -7.10 5.83 8.55
N GLY A 100 -8.27 5.36 8.95
CA GLY A 100 -9.28 4.78 8.07
C GLY A 100 -8.91 3.43 7.48
N GLN A 101 -9.74 2.96 6.56
CA GLN A 101 -9.66 1.60 5.99
C GLN A 101 -8.33 1.34 5.26
N PHE A 102 -7.80 2.36 4.56
CA PHE A 102 -6.56 2.23 3.80
C PHE A 102 -5.33 2.68 4.57
N GLN A 103 -5.48 2.93 5.89
CA GLN A 103 -4.39 3.25 6.82
C GLN A 103 -3.48 4.36 6.30
N MET A 104 -4.08 5.41 5.72
CA MET A 104 -3.34 6.57 5.22
C MET A 104 -2.92 7.48 6.37
N LYS A 105 -1.72 8.04 6.27
CA LYS A 105 -1.19 9.00 7.23
C LYS A 105 -1.54 10.44 6.86
N PRO A 106 -1.68 11.36 7.82
CA PRO A 106 -1.84 12.78 7.53
C PRO A 106 -0.75 13.34 6.61
N SER A 107 0.53 13.02 6.87
CA SER A 107 1.67 13.42 6.02
C SER A 107 1.51 12.97 4.57
N PHE A 108 1.05 11.72 4.37
CA PHE A 108 0.78 11.20 3.03
C PHE A 108 -0.31 12.00 2.31
N ALA A 109 -1.40 12.35 3.02
CA ALA A 109 -2.50 13.11 2.44
C ALA A 109 -2.11 14.57 2.12
N GLU A 110 -1.32 15.21 2.97
CA GLU A 110 -0.76 16.55 2.73
C GLU A 110 0.12 16.53 1.47
N MET A 111 1.04 15.58 1.38
CA MET A 111 1.93 15.41 0.22
C MET A 111 1.15 15.13 -1.08
N ILE A 112 0.07 14.34 -1.03
CA ILE A 112 -0.82 14.12 -2.19
C ILE A 112 -1.47 15.43 -2.62
N ARG A 113 -2.01 16.23 -1.68
CA ARG A 113 -2.63 17.52 -2.01
C ARG A 113 -1.64 18.49 -2.62
N GLU A 114 -0.43 18.57 -2.10
CA GLU A 114 0.65 19.43 -2.65
C GLU A 114 1.03 19.05 -4.09
N ASN A 115 1.10 17.74 -4.38
CA ASN A 115 1.52 17.24 -5.69
C ASN A 115 0.34 17.06 -6.70
N ALA A 116 -0.91 17.10 -6.25
CA ALA A 116 -2.08 16.93 -7.12
C ALA A 116 -2.16 17.92 -8.30
N PRO A 117 -1.74 19.19 -8.21
CA PRO A 117 -1.76 20.12 -9.34
C PRO A 117 -0.91 19.68 -10.53
N VAL A 118 0.17 18.96 -10.31
CA VAL A 118 1.08 18.45 -11.36
C VAL A 118 0.39 17.40 -12.23
N VAL A 119 -0.60 16.69 -11.68
CA VAL A 119 -1.32 15.58 -12.34
C VAL A 119 -2.60 16.05 -13.04
N LYS A 120 -3.07 17.27 -12.74
CA LYS A 120 -4.33 17.84 -13.25
C LYS A 120 -4.37 18.16 -14.76
N GLY A 121 -3.31 17.88 -15.52
CA GLY A 121 -3.33 17.94 -17.00
C GLY A 121 -4.23 16.89 -17.67
N GLY A 122 -4.80 15.94 -16.94
CA GLY A 122 -5.81 14.98 -17.38
C GLY A 122 -7.18 15.32 -16.77
N ASN A 123 -8.27 14.84 -17.40
CA ASN A 123 -9.68 15.05 -17.03
C ASN A 123 -10.08 14.50 -15.63
N SER A 124 -9.25 14.64 -14.60
CA SER A 124 -9.60 14.21 -13.25
C SER A 124 -10.55 15.21 -12.62
N GLU A 125 -11.77 14.77 -12.31
CA GLU A 125 -12.76 15.55 -11.54
C GLU A 125 -12.43 15.61 -10.04
N ILE A 126 -11.36 14.91 -9.61
CA ILE A 126 -10.94 14.88 -8.21
C ILE A 126 -10.33 16.24 -7.87
N THR A 127 -10.94 16.92 -6.91
CA THR A 127 -10.48 18.21 -6.39
C THR A 127 -10.22 18.09 -4.89
N PHE A 128 -9.07 18.58 -4.47
CA PHE A 128 -8.77 18.77 -3.05
C PHE A 128 -8.78 20.25 -2.71
N LYS A 129 -9.10 20.55 -1.46
CA LYS A 129 -8.82 21.87 -0.89
C LYS A 129 -7.33 21.92 -0.51
N TYR A 130 -6.68 23.01 -0.89
CA TYR A 130 -5.28 23.27 -0.60
C TYR A 130 -5.15 24.09 0.69
N ILE A 131 -3.96 24.17 1.26
CA ILE A 131 -3.69 24.97 2.46
C ILE A 131 -4.11 26.43 2.26
N SER A 132 -3.94 26.98 1.05
CA SER A 132 -4.34 28.34 0.68
C SER A 132 -5.86 28.59 0.68
N ASP A 133 -6.67 27.53 0.73
CA ASP A 133 -8.14 27.62 0.75
C ASP A 133 -8.68 27.76 2.20
N PHE A 134 -7.79 27.87 3.19
CA PHE A 134 -8.15 27.96 4.60
C PHE A 134 -7.46 29.17 5.26
N ASP A 135 -8.18 29.83 6.15
CA ASP A 135 -7.63 30.94 6.95
C ASP A 135 -6.76 30.45 8.12
N ASP A 136 -7.00 29.23 8.62
CA ASP A 136 -6.24 28.60 9.71
C ASP A 136 -5.73 27.22 9.29
N ILE A 137 -4.45 26.98 9.56
CA ILE A 137 -3.79 25.68 9.32
C ILE A 137 -4.51 24.53 10.07
N LYS A 138 -5.12 24.79 11.22
CA LYS A 138 -5.88 23.78 11.96
C LYS A 138 -7.13 23.33 11.20
N ASP A 139 -7.78 24.23 10.48
CA ASP A 139 -8.95 23.87 9.66
C ASP A 139 -8.55 23.08 8.43
N PHE A 140 -7.41 23.40 7.81
CA PHE A 140 -6.80 22.54 6.80
C PHE A 140 -6.53 21.14 7.33
N ARG A 141 -5.88 21.00 8.49
CA ARG A 141 -5.59 19.71 9.11
C ARG A 141 -6.84 18.93 9.53
N LYS A 142 -7.88 19.61 10.03
CA LYS A 142 -9.20 18.98 10.27
C LYS A 142 -9.80 18.42 9.00
N SER A 143 -9.66 19.13 7.88
CA SER A 143 -10.13 18.64 6.58
C SER A 143 -9.39 17.39 6.11
N ILE A 144 -8.09 17.29 6.39
CA ILE A 144 -7.29 16.06 6.14
C ILE A 144 -7.84 14.90 6.97
N ILE A 145 -8.05 15.09 8.27
CA ILE A 145 -8.63 14.05 9.14
C ILE A 145 -9.98 13.58 8.62
N SER A 146 -10.87 14.54 8.29
CA SER A 146 -12.20 14.23 7.76
C SER A 146 -12.15 13.39 6.48
N ASP A 147 -11.27 13.73 5.56
CA ASP A 147 -11.08 12.97 4.32
C ASP A 147 -10.54 11.56 4.59
N LEU A 148 -9.58 11.44 5.52
CA LEU A 148 -8.99 10.14 5.85
C LEU A 148 -9.93 9.22 6.66
N GLU A 149 -10.98 9.76 7.26
CA GLU A 149 -12.05 8.98 7.89
C GLU A 149 -13.11 8.45 6.89
N ASP A 150 -13.17 9.04 5.69
CA ASP A 150 -14.10 8.62 4.64
C ASP A 150 -13.41 7.73 3.60
N PRO A 151 -13.82 6.46 3.43
CA PRO A 151 -13.23 5.56 2.43
C PRO A 151 -13.33 6.07 0.98
N LYS A 152 -14.35 6.87 0.65
CA LYS A 152 -14.49 7.45 -0.70
C LYS A 152 -13.44 8.52 -0.96
N SER A 153 -13.17 9.34 0.04
CA SER A 153 -12.08 10.31 -0.02
C SER A 153 -10.73 9.60 -0.09
N GLN A 154 -10.52 8.53 0.65
CA GLN A 154 -9.28 7.74 0.59
C GLN A 154 -9.03 7.14 -0.81
N ILE A 155 -10.07 6.68 -1.54
CA ILE A 155 -9.90 6.25 -2.94
C ILE A 155 -9.43 7.40 -3.83
N ASN A 156 -9.91 8.63 -3.62
CA ASN A 156 -9.43 9.78 -4.38
C ASN A 156 -7.92 10.04 -4.14
N TYR A 157 -7.47 9.92 -2.89
CA TYR A 157 -6.03 9.99 -2.57
C TYR A 157 -5.23 8.87 -3.25
N LEU A 158 -5.75 7.64 -3.27
CA LEU A 158 -5.10 6.51 -3.95
C LEU A 158 -5.00 6.75 -5.46
N ILE A 159 -6.06 7.25 -6.10
CA ILE A 159 -6.06 7.59 -7.52
C ILE A 159 -4.98 8.63 -7.85
N ILE A 160 -4.91 9.70 -7.07
CA ILE A 160 -3.91 10.76 -7.29
C ILE A 160 -2.51 10.26 -6.99
N PHE A 161 -2.31 9.44 -5.94
CA PHE A 161 -1.04 8.78 -5.65
C PHE A 161 -0.53 7.98 -6.85
N ILE A 162 -1.37 7.11 -7.44
CA ILE A 162 -0.98 6.31 -8.61
C ILE A 162 -0.57 7.23 -9.77
N LYS A 163 -1.36 8.26 -10.06
CA LYS A 163 -1.04 9.23 -11.13
C LYS A 163 0.24 10.02 -10.87
N ILE A 164 0.52 10.41 -9.62
CA ILE A 164 1.79 11.05 -9.26
C ILE A 164 2.95 10.08 -9.53
N CYS A 165 2.80 8.81 -9.13
CA CYS A 165 3.83 7.80 -9.38
C CYS A 165 4.04 7.54 -10.88
N GLU A 166 2.97 7.47 -11.68
CA GLU A 166 3.05 7.35 -13.15
C GLU A 166 3.84 8.50 -13.78
N ASN A 167 3.63 9.74 -13.30
CA ASN A 167 4.35 10.91 -13.81
C ASN A 167 5.80 10.99 -13.32
N LYS A 168 6.03 10.64 -12.05
CA LYS A 168 7.34 10.79 -11.41
C LYS A 168 8.30 9.67 -11.78
N PHE A 169 7.79 8.45 -11.89
CA PHE A 169 8.56 7.24 -12.11
C PHE A 169 8.23 6.63 -13.49
N LYS A 170 9.14 5.87 -14.05
CA LYS A 170 8.95 5.23 -15.36
C LYS A 170 8.07 3.97 -15.27
N ILE A 171 6.87 4.12 -14.68
CA ILE A 171 5.95 2.99 -14.42
C ILE A 171 5.62 2.22 -15.70
N SER A 172 5.33 2.90 -16.80
CA SER A 172 4.98 2.28 -18.11
C SER A 172 6.03 1.36 -18.72
N ARG A 173 7.23 1.29 -18.13
CA ARG A 173 8.30 0.36 -18.54
C ARG A 173 8.32 -0.92 -17.71
N ARG A 174 7.48 -1.03 -16.71
CA ARG A 174 7.37 -2.19 -15.82
C ARG A 174 6.35 -3.17 -16.38
N ASP A 175 6.57 -4.46 -16.15
CA ASP A 175 5.50 -5.45 -16.28
C ASP A 175 4.53 -5.34 -15.11
N ASP A 176 3.32 -5.88 -15.25
CA ASP A 176 2.24 -5.76 -14.28
C ASP A 176 2.66 -6.18 -12.85
N LEU A 177 3.47 -7.23 -12.71
CA LEU A 177 3.88 -7.75 -11.39
C LEU A 177 4.91 -6.83 -10.73
N SER A 178 5.84 -6.30 -11.52
CA SER A 178 6.84 -5.33 -11.08
C SER A 178 6.20 -3.99 -10.73
N GLU A 179 5.18 -3.57 -11.49
CA GLU A 179 4.38 -2.37 -11.21
C GLU A 179 3.67 -2.48 -9.87
N VAL A 180 2.96 -3.59 -9.62
CA VAL A 180 2.30 -3.86 -8.32
C VAL A 180 3.29 -3.76 -7.18
N LYS A 181 4.45 -4.43 -7.25
CA LYS A 181 5.47 -4.40 -6.20
C LYS A 181 5.99 -2.99 -5.96
N PHE A 182 6.30 -2.26 -7.02
CA PHE A 182 6.83 -0.90 -6.93
C PHE A 182 5.83 0.06 -6.30
N LEU A 183 4.59 0.11 -6.80
CA LEU A 183 3.56 1.01 -6.29
C LEU A 183 3.16 0.68 -4.85
N ALA A 184 3.05 -0.59 -4.50
CA ALA A 184 2.79 -1.02 -3.13
C ALA A 184 3.93 -0.61 -2.18
N THR A 185 5.19 -0.71 -2.64
CA THR A 185 6.34 -0.26 -1.85
C THR A 185 6.34 1.25 -1.70
N ALA A 186 6.11 2.01 -2.79
CA ALA A 186 6.03 3.47 -2.76
C ALA A 186 4.92 3.97 -1.82
N TYR A 187 3.77 3.29 -1.80
CA TYR A 187 2.68 3.58 -0.87
C TYR A 187 3.08 3.38 0.59
N ASN A 188 3.75 2.26 0.89
CA ASN A 188 4.13 1.91 2.26
C ASN A 188 5.33 2.70 2.80
N CYS A 189 6.33 3.00 1.96
CA CYS A 189 7.57 3.64 2.41
C CYS A 189 7.66 5.15 2.11
N GLY A 190 6.71 5.70 1.35
CA GLY A 190 6.67 7.09 0.89
C GLY A 190 7.12 7.24 -0.56
N PHE A 191 6.28 7.89 -1.38
CA PHE A 191 6.52 8.17 -2.80
C PHE A 191 7.33 9.45 -3.05
N ASP A 192 7.69 10.17 -2.00
CA ASP A 192 8.60 11.32 -2.01
C ASP A 192 10.04 10.91 -2.36
N LYS A 193 10.41 9.67 -2.04
CA LYS A 193 11.73 9.11 -2.29
C LYS A 193 12.04 8.98 -3.79
N ASN A 194 13.33 8.86 -4.11
CA ASN A 194 13.73 8.54 -5.47
C ASN A 194 13.49 7.05 -5.81
N GLU A 195 13.51 6.73 -7.13
CA GLU A 195 13.17 5.41 -7.65
C GLU A 195 14.07 4.32 -7.09
N GLU A 196 15.40 4.56 -7.02
CA GLU A 196 16.37 3.58 -6.52
C GLU A 196 16.14 3.23 -5.04
N VAL A 197 15.76 4.22 -4.22
CA VAL A 197 15.44 3.99 -2.81
C VAL A 197 14.19 3.14 -2.68
N ILE A 198 13.12 3.44 -3.43
CA ILE A 198 11.89 2.64 -3.41
C ILE A 198 12.19 1.20 -3.85
N GLU A 199 12.96 1.01 -4.94
CA GLU A 199 13.35 -0.32 -5.41
C GLU A 199 14.14 -1.11 -4.37
N SER A 200 15.06 -0.46 -3.67
CA SER A 200 15.84 -1.10 -2.59
C SER A 200 14.99 -1.59 -1.40
N MET A 201 13.76 -1.06 -1.30
CA MET A 201 12.82 -1.38 -0.21
C MET A 201 11.82 -2.48 -0.58
N ILE A 202 11.69 -2.87 -1.86
CA ILE A 202 10.67 -3.81 -2.35
C ILE A 202 10.63 -5.11 -1.54
N ASP A 203 11.79 -5.71 -1.26
CA ASP A 203 11.86 -6.99 -0.57
C ASP A 203 12.06 -6.86 0.95
N LYS A 204 11.96 -5.64 1.50
CA LYS A 204 12.13 -5.41 2.94
C LYS A 204 10.89 -5.82 3.73
N LYS A 205 11.15 -6.43 4.89
CA LYS A 205 10.10 -6.96 5.77
C LYS A 205 9.83 -5.97 6.91
N PHE A 206 8.96 -5.00 6.67
CA PHE A 206 8.55 -4.01 7.69
C PHE A 206 7.06 -4.11 8.05
N PHE A 207 6.27 -4.85 7.29
CA PHE A 207 4.85 -4.96 7.54
C PHE A 207 4.54 -5.87 8.72
N ASN A 208 3.77 -5.34 9.68
CA ASN A 208 3.30 -6.06 10.86
C ASN A 208 1.82 -5.74 11.10
N THR A 209 1.02 -6.74 11.46
CA THR A 209 -0.42 -6.60 11.73
C THR A 209 -0.76 -6.58 13.22
N LYS A 210 0.17 -6.92 14.12
CA LYS A 210 -0.10 -7.03 15.57
C LYS A 210 0.99 -6.33 16.37
N LEU A 211 0.56 -5.53 17.35
CA LEU A 211 1.44 -4.80 18.29
C LEU A 211 2.47 -5.67 19.02
N PHE A 212 2.24 -7.00 19.10
CA PHE A 212 3.08 -7.94 19.87
C PHE A 212 3.64 -9.10 19.05
N LYS A 213 3.52 -9.10 17.72
CA LYS A 213 4.17 -10.13 16.89
C LYS A 213 5.55 -9.65 16.44
N THR A 214 6.53 -10.50 16.64
CA THR A 214 7.94 -10.28 16.24
C THR A 214 8.19 -10.54 14.75
N GLU A 215 7.22 -11.09 14.02
CA GLU A 215 7.38 -11.42 12.60
C GLU A 215 6.94 -10.26 11.73
N ASN A 216 7.84 -9.82 10.87
CA ASN A 216 7.60 -8.84 9.85
C ASN A 216 7.52 -9.51 8.48
N TYR A 217 6.64 -8.99 7.62
CA TYR A 217 6.39 -9.48 6.27
C TYR A 217 6.76 -8.41 5.24
N CYS A 218 6.95 -8.85 3.99
CA CYS A 218 7.16 -7.94 2.88
C CYS A 218 5.79 -7.41 2.40
N TYR A 219 5.63 -6.10 2.42
CA TYR A 219 4.40 -5.43 1.98
C TYR A 219 4.09 -5.75 0.51
N ALA A 220 5.08 -5.60 -0.36
CA ALA A 220 4.96 -5.85 -1.79
C ALA A 220 4.58 -7.31 -2.13
N ASP A 221 5.04 -8.28 -1.33
CA ASP A 221 4.69 -9.68 -1.57
C ASP A 221 3.23 -10.00 -1.19
N ILE A 222 2.70 -9.36 -0.13
CA ILE A 222 1.27 -9.47 0.24
C ILE A 222 0.41 -8.87 -0.87
N SER A 223 0.77 -7.69 -1.37
CA SER A 223 0.11 -7.00 -2.49
C SER A 223 0.09 -7.87 -3.75
N LEU A 224 1.25 -8.43 -4.12
CA LEU A 224 1.39 -9.30 -5.28
C LEU A 224 0.60 -10.60 -5.13
N PHE A 225 0.55 -11.18 -3.92
CA PHE A 225 -0.23 -12.39 -3.65
C PHE A 225 -1.71 -12.15 -3.89
N TRP A 226 -2.26 -11.05 -3.36
CA TRP A 226 -3.66 -10.69 -3.60
C TRP A 226 -3.92 -10.39 -5.08
N TYR A 227 -3.03 -9.64 -5.75
CA TYR A 227 -3.16 -9.33 -7.18
C TYR A 227 -3.30 -10.60 -8.03
N LYS A 228 -2.40 -11.58 -7.83
CA LYS A 228 -2.45 -12.85 -8.55
C LYS A 228 -3.74 -13.63 -8.28
N GLN A 229 -4.20 -13.66 -7.03
CA GLN A 229 -5.46 -14.30 -6.67
C GLN A 229 -6.64 -13.61 -7.38
N SER A 230 -6.71 -12.28 -7.35
CA SER A 230 -7.79 -11.51 -7.99
C SER A 230 -7.85 -11.66 -9.52
N MET A 231 -6.71 -11.94 -10.16
CA MET A 231 -6.65 -12.21 -11.60
C MET A 231 -7.05 -13.63 -11.97
N SER A 232 -6.91 -14.60 -11.06
CA SER A 232 -7.31 -15.99 -11.26
C SER A 232 -8.81 -16.22 -11.08
N ASP A 233 -9.48 -15.36 -10.32
CA ASP A 233 -10.92 -15.44 -10.02
C ASP A 233 -11.81 -14.73 -11.07
N ARG A 234 -11.20 -14.21 -12.16
CA ARG A 234 -11.85 -13.57 -13.31
C ARG A 234 -11.95 -14.53 -14.48
#